data_075ac93be36ad9f19a3936c206bc09ed
#
_entry.id   075ac93be36ad9f19a3936c206bc09ed
#
_cell.length_a   1.000
_cell.length_b   1.000
_cell.length_c   1.000
_cell.angle_alpha   90.00
_cell.angle_beta   90.00
_cell.angle_gamma   90.00
#
_symmetry.space_group_name_H-M   'P 1'
#
loop_
_entity.id
_entity.type
_entity.pdbx_description
1 polymer ?
#
loop_
_entity_poly.entity_id
_entity_poly.type
_entity_poly.pdbx_seq_one_letter_code
_entity_poly.pdbx_strand_id
1 'polypeptide(L)'
;MSRRGRTVLLLAAALACPLAAGPLVAESHLLVVTGVGGEQVYTERFHAWATRVVEAALEAGLSEDRVVYLAERPDLDPERIRGRSTGENLLAEIEALTTRSSAGDTVWILLFGHGSGSAGPPRFNLPGRDLVAEQYAAALEPLSDRRVVFINTSSASGGFIGPLAKEGRVVITATRSGAQGNEALFGGYIAEAFDGGAGDRNKDGRTSALEAFEFAQREVERYYRQVGQIRTEHALLEDNGDGTGSLEPAGLDAGGTVDGRLASLVLLGEEALPAALTERSRELAERRGDVERRIDELRLQRESLDEDLYLEELQELMVELALVDRELGETGAKSGEDAGSDGSNGEPDP
;
A
#
# COMPACT_ATOMS: atom_id res chain seq x y z
N MET A 1 68.97 -7.51 -50.16
CA MET A 1 67.86 -6.53 -50.21
C MET A 1 66.67 -7.10 -49.44
N SER A 2 66.50 -6.67 -48.18
CA SER A 2 65.49 -7.21 -47.23
C SER A 2 64.32 -6.24 -47.15
N ARG A 3 63.12 -6.71 -47.56
CA ARG A 3 61.88 -5.96 -47.38
C ARG A 3 61.27 -6.36 -46.02
N ARG A 4 61.26 -5.45 -45.05
CA ARG A 4 60.57 -5.56 -43.78
C ARG A 4 59.08 -5.26 -43.98
N GLY A 5 58.19 -6.26 -43.85
CA GLY A 5 56.76 -6.10 -43.78
C GLY A 5 56.36 -5.53 -42.42
N ARG A 6 55.66 -4.39 -42.42
CA ARG A 6 55.02 -3.82 -41.22
C ARG A 6 53.60 -4.41 -41.09
N THR A 7 53.43 -5.24 -40.08
CA THR A 7 52.08 -5.69 -39.69
C THR A 7 51.40 -4.59 -38.87
N VAL A 8 50.32 -4.03 -39.40
CA VAL A 8 49.48 -3.07 -38.68
C VAL A 8 48.45 -3.87 -37.90
N LEU A 9 48.56 -3.82 -36.57
CA LEU A 9 47.59 -4.41 -35.62
C LEU A 9 46.43 -3.40 -35.49
N LEU A 10 45.28 -3.71 -36.06
CA LEU A 10 44.04 -2.96 -35.86
C LEU A 10 43.45 -3.41 -34.51
N LEU A 11 43.54 -2.55 -33.48
CA LEU A 11 42.86 -2.71 -32.21
C LEU A 11 41.40 -2.26 -32.38
N ALA A 12 40.47 -3.21 -32.45
CA ALA A 12 39.04 -2.92 -32.42
C ALA A 12 38.66 -2.61 -30.97
N ALA A 13 38.50 -1.33 -30.62
CA ALA A 13 37.91 -0.90 -29.36
C ALA A 13 36.40 -1.19 -29.41
N ALA A 14 35.96 -2.24 -28.73
CA ALA A 14 34.53 -2.47 -28.48
C ALA A 14 34.04 -1.37 -27.52
N LEU A 15 33.26 -0.45 -28.09
CA LEU A 15 32.50 0.55 -27.31
C LEU A 15 31.39 -0.18 -26.56
N ALA A 16 31.63 -0.54 -25.30
CA ALA A 16 30.59 -0.97 -24.38
C ALA A 16 29.72 0.26 -24.08
N CYS A 17 28.57 0.33 -24.77
CA CYS A 17 27.52 1.30 -24.44
C CYS A 17 27.01 0.91 -23.03
N PRO A 18 27.11 1.76 -21.99
CA PRO A 18 26.41 1.49 -20.75
C PRO A 18 24.92 1.51 -21.08
N LEU A 19 24.22 0.38 -20.88
CA LEU A 19 22.77 0.41 -20.79
C LEU A 19 22.46 1.39 -19.65
N ALA A 20 21.92 2.54 -20.01
CA ALA A 20 21.32 3.44 -19.04
C ALA A 20 20.17 2.66 -18.39
N ALA A 21 20.36 2.21 -17.16
CA ALA A 21 19.25 1.76 -16.33
C ALA A 21 18.32 2.97 -16.23
N GLY A 22 17.14 2.86 -16.84
CA GLY A 22 16.07 3.83 -16.63
C GLY A 22 15.76 3.91 -15.13
N PRO A 23 15.11 4.97 -14.64
CA PRO A 23 14.68 5.04 -13.26
C PRO A 23 13.86 3.77 -12.96
N LEU A 24 14.28 3.02 -11.94
CA LEU A 24 13.52 1.89 -11.41
C LEU A 24 12.24 2.48 -10.82
N VAL A 25 11.12 2.29 -11.50
CA VAL A 25 9.80 2.57 -10.97
C VAL A 25 9.55 1.54 -9.89
N ALA A 26 9.20 2.01 -8.68
CA ALA A 26 8.83 1.12 -7.60
C ALA A 26 7.57 0.34 -7.99
N GLU A 27 7.65 -0.97 -7.91
CA GLU A 27 6.56 -1.88 -8.28
C GLU A 27 5.75 -2.29 -7.04
N SER A 28 4.48 -2.63 -7.26
CA SER A 28 3.63 -3.15 -6.19
C SER A 28 3.40 -4.65 -6.36
N HIS A 29 3.43 -5.38 -5.24
CA HIS A 29 3.15 -6.81 -5.15
C HIS A 29 2.02 -7.04 -4.15
N LEU A 30 1.11 -7.95 -4.44
CA LEU A 30 -0.04 -8.25 -3.59
C LEU A 30 -0.11 -9.73 -3.24
N LEU A 31 -0.21 -10.02 -1.94
CA LEU A 31 -0.52 -11.33 -1.40
C LEU A 31 -1.82 -11.25 -0.59
N VAL A 32 -2.87 -11.88 -1.08
CA VAL A 32 -4.16 -12.00 -0.38
C VAL A 32 -4.31 -13.40 0.16
N VAL A 33 -4.76 -13.53 1.40
CA VAL A 33 -4.89 -14.81 2.09
C VAL A 33 -6.23 -14.92 2.79
N THR A 34 -7.00 -15.96 2.51
CA THR A 34 -8.16 -16.29 3.34
C THR A 34 -7.84 -17.44 4.30
N GLY A 35 -8.16 -17.24 5.58
CA GLY A 35 -8.03 -18.25 6.62
C GLY A 35 -9.20 -19.21 6.67
N VAL A 36 -9.23 -20.07 7.72
CA VAL A 36 -10.33 -21.00 7.96
C VAL A 36 -11.61 -20.25 8.29
N GLY A 37 -12.68 -20.50 7.53
CA GLY A 37 -14.00 -19.95 7.79
C GLY A 37 -14.75 -20.66 8.92
N GLY A 38 -14.49 -21.95 9.11
CA GLY A 38 -15.23 -22.80 10.04
C GLY A 38 -16.62 -23.18 9.55
N GLU A 39 -17.44 -22.20 9.18
CA GLU A 39 -18.74 -22.37 8.54
C GLU A 39 -18.69 -21.87 7.07
N GLN A 40 -19.51 -22.45 6.21
CA GLN A 40 -19.53 -22.13 4.78
C GLN A 40 -19.78 -20.63 4.52
N VAL A 41 -20.64 -19.99 5.31
CA VAL A 41 -20.96 -18.57 5.17
C VAL A 41 -19.74 -17.67 5.36
N TYR A 42 -18.82 -18.03 6.24
CA TYR A 42 -17.59 -17.28 6.45
C TYR A 42 -16.56 -17.57 5.36
N THR A 43 -16.43 -18.83 4.94
CA THR A 43 -15.54 -19.20 3.82
C THR A 43 -15.92 -18.42 2.55
N GLU A 44 -17.22 -18.38 2.20
CA GLU A 44 -17.73 -17.62 1.05
C GLU A 44 -17.53 -16.11 1.22
N ARG A 45 -17.75 -15.59 2.42
CA ARG A 45 -17.56 -14.16 2.73
C ARG A 45 -16.10 -13.73 2.60
N PHE A 46 -15.18 -14.48 3.19
CA PHE A 46 -13.75 -14.16 3.09
C PHE A 46 -13.25 -14.28 1.64
N HIS A 47 -13.74 -15.27 0.91
CA HIS A 47 -13.46 -15.38 -0.52
C HIS A 47 -13.98 -14.18 -1.29
N ALA A 48 -15.20 -13.73 -1.07
CA ALA A 48 -15.77 -12.55 -1.73
C ALA A 48 -14.96 -11.25 -1.43
N TRP A 49 -14.50 -11.06 -0.18
CA TRP A 49 -13.66 -9.93 0.17
C TRP A 49 -12.28 -9.98 -0.49
N ALA A 50 -11.66 -11.16 -0.49
CA ALA A 50 -10.37 -11.38 -1.13
C ALA A 50 -10.43 -11.14 -2.64
N THR A 51 -11.45 -11.68 -3.32
CA THR A 51 -11.67 -11.50 -4.75
C THR A 51 -11.84 -10.04 -5.10
N ARG A 52 -12.62 -9.28 -4.31
CA ARG A 52 -12.81 -7.84 -4.51
C ARG A 52 -11.50 -7.07 -4.46
N VAL A 53 -10.61 -7.36 -3.50
CA VAL A 53 -9.30 -6.71 -3.42
C VAL A 53 -8.40 -7.10 -4.59
N VAL A 54 -8.41 -8.37 -4.99
CA VAL A 54 -7.65 -8.84 -6.16
C VAL A 54 -8.11 -8.11 -7.43
N GLU A 55 -9.42 -8.02 -7.66
CA GLU A 55 -10.00 -7.32 -8.80
C GLU A 55 -9.64 -5.82 -8.78
N ALA A 56 -9.79 -5.17 -7.64
CA ALA A 56 -9.42 -3.76 -7.48
C ALA A 56 -7.92 -3.50 -7.74
N ALA A 57 -7.04 -4.41 -7.31
CA ALA A 57 -5.62 -4.29 -7.58
C ALA A 57 -5.28 -4.44 -9.07
N LEU A 58 -5.93 -5.36 -9.77
CA LEU A 58 -5.77 -5.55 -11.22
C LEU A 58 -6.32 -4.32 -11.99
N GLU A 59 -7.47 -3.79 -11.59
CA GLU A 59 -8.04 -2.55 -12.15
C GLU A 59 -7.14 -1.34 -11.88
N ALA A 60 -6.45 -1.32 -10.74
CA ALA A 60 -5.45 -0.30 -10.41
C ALA A 60 -4.08 -0.51 -11.09
N GLY A 61 -3.97 -1.45 -12.03
CA GLY A 61 -2.81 -1.64 -12.90
C GLY A 61 -1.81 -2.69 -12.45
N LEU A 62 -2.01 -3.41 -11.33
CA LEU A 62 -1.13 -4.52 -10.98
C LEU A 62 -1.22 -5.61 -12.05
N SER A 63 -0.08 -6.13 -12.48
CA SER A 63 -0.05 -7.28 -13.37
C SER A 63 -0.36 -8.59 -12.61
N GLU A 64 -1.01 -9.55 -13.29
CA GLU A 64 -1.45 -10.81 -12.68
C GLU A 64 -0.31 -11.62 -12.02
N ASP A 65 0.91 -11.54 -12.56
CA ASP A 65 2.10 -12.23 -12.02
C ASP A 65 2.58 -11.65 -10.67
N ARG A 66 2.14 -10.43 -10.32
CA ARG A 66 2.43 -9.77 -9.05
C ARG A 66 1.32 -9.94 -8.02
N VAL A 67 0.21 -10.56 -8.40
CA VAL A 67 -0.92 -10.85 -7.51
C VAL A 67 -0.94 -12.32 -7.16
N VAL A 68 -0.94 -12.63 -5.88
CA VAL A 68 -1.06 -14.00 -5.35
C VAL A 68 -2.25 -14.06 -4.41
N TYR A 69 -3.15 -15.00 -4.68
CA TYR A 69 -4.25 -15.32 -3.79
C TYR A 69 -4.15 -16.76 -3.28
N LEU A 70 -4.04 -16.92 -1.96
CA LEU A 70 -4.09 -18.19 -1.25
C LEU A 70 -5.40 -18.31 -0.48
N ALA A 71 -6.11 -19.44 -0.59
CA ALA A 71 -7.38 -19.62 0.08
C ALA A 71 -7.47 -20.96 0.84
N GLU A 72 -8.38 -21.02 1.84
CA GLU A 72 -8.74 -22.26 2.50
C GLU A 72 -9.22 -23.32 1.48
N ARG A 73 -10.01 -22.89 0.50
CA ARG A 73 -10.68 -23.69 -0.52
C ARG A 73 -10.30 -23.24 -1.93
N PRO A 74 -9.21 -23.77 -2.50
CA PRO A 74 -8.79 -23.41 -3.86
C PRO A 74 -9.83 -23.76 -4.95
N ASP A 75 -10.71 -24.69 -4.66
CA ASP A 75 -11.78 -25.11 -5.57
C ASP A 75 -12.91 -24.08 -5.75
N LEU A 76 -12.97 -23.02 -4.92
CA LEU A 76 -13.95 -21.94 -5.09
C LEU A 76 -13.69 -21.08 -6.32
N ASP A 77 -12.43 -20.84 -6.63
CA ASP A 77 -12.00 -20.06 -7.81
C ASP A 77 -10.62 -20.56 -8.28
N PRO A 78 -10.57 -21.68 -9.04
CA PRO A 78 -9.30 -22.27 -9.47
C PRO A 78 -8.50 -21.39 -10.44
N GLU A 79 -9.11 -20.38 -11.03
CA GLU A 79 -8.44 -19.46 -11.96
C GLU A 79 -7.64 -18.39 -11.22
N ARG A 80 -8.16 -17.89 -10.08
CA ARG A 80 -7.52 -16.85 -9.28
C ARG A 80 -6.75 -17.37 -8.09
N ILE A 81 -7.20 -18.48 -7.48
CA ILE A 81 -6.57 -19.03 -6.27
C ILE A 81 -5.37 -19.88 -6.65
N ARG A 82 -4.18 -19.38 -6.35
CA ARG A 82 -2.92 -20.06 -6.65
C ARG A 82 -2.70 -21.33 -5.85
N GLY A 83 -3.25 -21.41 -4.63
CA GLY A 83 -3.06 -22.57 -3.77
C GLY A 83 -3.76 -22.46 -2.43
N ARG A 84 -3.60 -23.53 -1.62
CA ARG A 84 -4.18 -23.58 -0.29
C ARG A 84 -3.41 -22.69 0.67
N SER A 85 -4.11 -21.94 1.52
CA SER A 85 -3.57 -21.00 2.50
C SER A 85 -3.02 -21.68 3.76
N THR A 86 -2.24 -22.76 3.63
CA THR A 86 -1.55 -23.35 4.78
C THR A 86 -0.43 -22.45 5.27
N GLY A 87 -0.05 -22.55 6.55
CA GLY A 87 1.05 -21.78 7.09
C GLY A 87 2.37 -21.98 6.32
N GLU A 88 2.61 -23.19 5.82
CA GLU A 88 3.79 -23.50 4.99
C GLU A 88 3.75 -22.74 3.65
N ASN A 89 2.62 -22.80 2.93
CA ASN A 89 2.47 -22.11 1.65
C ASN A 89 2.55 -20.59 1.81
N LEU A 90 1.93 -20.07 2.87
CA LEU A 90 1.98 -18.64 3.16
C LEU A 90 3.41 -18.14 3.43
N LEU A 91 4.18 -18.86 4.25
CA LEU A 91 5.57 -18.51 4.51
C LEU A 91 6.42 -18.63 3.25
N ALA A 92 6.18 -19.65 2.42
CA ALA A 92 6.87 -19.82 1.13
C ALA A 92 6.56 -18.67 0.15
N GLU A 93 5.31 -18.16 0.10
CA GLU A 93 4.98 -17.01 -0.74
C GLU A 93 5.58 -15.70 -0.21
N ILE A 94 5.65 -15.51 1.11
CA ILE A 94 6.37 -14.35 1.69
C ILE A 94 7.88 -14.44 1.36
N GLU A 95 8.48 -15.63 1.44
CA GLU A 95 9.88 -15.83 1.03
C GLU A 95 10.06 -15.54 -0.47
N ALA A 96 9.14 -16.00 -1.33
CA ALA A 96 9.20 -15.75 -2.76
C ALA A 96 9.10 -14.25 -3.11
N LEU A 97 8.42 -13.44 -2.31
CA LEU A 97 8.38 -11.98 -2.48
C LEU A 97 9.76 -11.34 -2.35
N THR A 98 10.68 -11.91 -1.54
CA THR A 98 12.06 -11.40 -1.43
C THR A 98 12.84 -11.48 -2.73
N THR A 99 12.46 -12.41 -3.60
CA THR A 99 13.11 -12.63 -4.92
C THR A 99 12.36 -11.92 -6.05
N ARG A 100 11.02 -11.81 -5.92
CA ARG A 100 10.16 -11.19 -6.94
C ARG A 100 10.12 -9.66 -6.84
N SER A 101 10.39 -9.11 -5.67
CA SER A 101 10.40 -7.66 -5.45
C SER A 101 11.82 -7.12 -5.28
N SER A 102 12.00 -5.85 -5.53
CA SER A 102 13.26 -5.10 -5.41
C SER A 102 13.22 -4.10 -4.26
N ALA A 103 14.36 -3.56 -3.87
CA ALA A 103 14.42 -2.48 -2.88
C ALA A 103 13.60 -1.28 -3.34
N GLY A 104 12.79 -0.73 -2.46
CA GLY A 104 11.90 0.39 -2.74
C GLY A 104 10.51 0.00 -3.25
N ASP A 105 10.29 -1.27 -3.67
CA ASP A 105 8.97 -1.77 -4.04
C ASP A 105 8.01 -1.77 -2.85
N THR A 106 6.72 -1.87 -3.15
CA THR A 106 5.67 -2.00 -2.14
C THR A 106 5.10 -3.41 -2.13
N VAL A 107 5.05 -4.02 -0.96
CA VAL A 107 4.49 -5.36 -0.75
C VAL A 107 3.25 -5.25 0.13
N TRP A 108 2.10 -5.62 -0.42
CA TRP A 108 0.82 -5.69 0.26
C TRP A 108 0.53 -7.12 0.69
N ILE A 109 0.17 -7.33 1.96
CA ILE A 109 -0.26 -8.62 2.50
C ILE A 109 -1.57 -8.40 3.25
N LEU A 110 -2.65 -8.98 2.73
CA LEU A 110 -3.99 -8.88 3.32
C LEU A 110 -4.48 -10.23 3.79
N LEU A 111 -4.90 -10.30 5.06
CA LEU A 111 -5.42 -11.51 5.69
C LEU A 111 -6.91 -11.33 6.00
N PHE A 112 -7.76 -12.16 5.41
CA PHE A 112 -9.20 -12.24 5.67
C PHE A 112 -9.53 -13.56 6.35
N GLY A 113 -10.01 -13.53 7.58
CA GLY A 113 -10.26 -14.75 8.34
C GLY A 113 -10.58 -14.51 9.80
N HIS A 114 -10.62 -15.60 10.54
CA HIS A 114 -10.68 -15.58 11.99
C HIS A 114 -9.28 -15.56 12.60
N GLY A 115 -9.18 -14.99 13.79
CA GLY A 115 -7.98 -15.02 14.61
C GLY A 115 -8.27 -15.46 16.03
N SER A 116 -7.25 -15.87 16.74
CA SER A 116 -7.36 -16.27 18.15
C SER A 116 -6.15 -15.75 18.94
N GLY A 117 -6.37 -15.39 20.21
CA GLY A 117 -5.31 -14.81 21.04
C GLY A 117 -5.65 -14.67 22.52
N SER A 118 -6.89 -15.04 22.94
CA SER A 118 -7.33 -14.86 24.32
C SER A 118 -6.62 -15.77 25.34
N ALA A 119 -6.09 -16.91 24.89
CA ALA A 119 -5.45 -17.92 25.73
C ALA A 119 -3.99 -18.21 25.35
N GLY A 120 -3.35 -17.35 24.54
CA GLY A 120 -1.98 -17.55 24.07
C GLY A 120 -1.53 -16.44 23.13
N PRO A 121 -0.41 -16.62 22.41
CA PRO A 121 0.04 -15.63 21.46
C PRO A 121 -1.01 -15.41 20.35
N PRO A 122 -1.15 -14.16 19.86
CA PRO A 122 -2.09 -13.83 18.79
C PRO A 122 -1.71 -14.59 17.50
N ARG A 123 -2.73 -15.16 16.84
CA ARG A 123 -2.55 -15.97 15.64
C ARG A 123 -3.66 -15.75 14.64
N PHE A 124 -3.34 -15.94 13.38
CA PHE A 124 -4.28 -16.02 12.30
C PHE A 124 -4.59 -17.50 12.01
N ASN A 125 -5.88 -17.84 11.94
CA ASN A 125 -6.34 -19.24 11.82
C ASN A 125 -6.22 -19.72 10.37
N LEU A 126 -5.37 -20.72 10.13
CA LEU A 126 -5.07 -21.26 8.82
C LEU A 126 -5.47 -22.75 8.68
N PRO A 127 -5.69 -23.26 7.48
CA PRO A 127 -5.79 -24.69 7.27
C PRO A 127 -4.54 -25.42 7.76
N GLY A 128 -4.68 -26.23 8.79
CA GLY A 128 -3.58 -26.95 9.43
C GLY A 128 -3.03 -26.18 10.63
N ARG A 129 -1.75 -25.79 10.59
CA ARG A 129 -1.12 -25.08 11.71
C ARG A 129 -1.25 -23.58 11.52
N ASP A 130 -1.79 -22.91 12.53
CA ASP A 130 -1.86 -21.47 12.62
C ASP A 130 -0.46 -20.84 12.72
N LEU A 131 -0.33 -19.61 12.26
CA LEU A 131 0.88 -18.80 12.43
C LEU A 131 0.62 -17.71 13.47
N VAL A 132 1.58 -17.56 14.40
CA VAL A 132 1.59 -16.48 15.39
C VAL A 132 2.26 -15.23 14.85
N ALA A 133 1.97 -14.07 15.45
CA ALA A 133 2.47 -12.77 15.00
C ALA A 133 4.01 -12.73 14.82
N GLU A 134 4.76 -13.37 15.72
CA GLU A 134 6.22 -13.43 15.67
C GLU A 134 6.74 -14.19 14.44
N GLN A 135 5.99 -15.18 13.95
CA GLN A 135 6.37 -15.92 12.74
C GLN A 135 6.20 -15.06 11.48
N TYR A 136 5.15 -14.24 11.43
CA TYR A 136 5.01 -13.24 10.37
C TYR A 136 6.12 -12.19 10.44
N ALA A 137 6.40 -11.67 11.64
CA ALA A 137 7.49 -10.70 11.83
C ALA A 137 8.83 -11.23 11.32
N ALA A 138 9.17 -12.49 11.67
CA ALA A 138 10.39 -13.14 11.20
C ALA A 138 10.41 -13.35 9.66
N ALA A 139 9.27 -13.73 9.08
CA ALA A 139 9.15 -13.94 7.62
C ALA A 139 9.27 -12.63 6.83
N LEU A 140 8.84 -11.50 7.42
CA LEU A 140 8.90 -10.18 6.80
C LEU A 140 10.25 -9.47 6.98
N GLU A 141 11.16 -10.01 7.79
CA GLU A 141 12.47 -9.38 8.07
C GLU A 141 13.33 -9.18 6.81
N PRO A 142 13.39 -10.13 5.86
CA PRO A 142 14.11 -9.96 4.60
C PRO A 142 13.55 -8.87 3.65
N LEU A 143 12.34 -8.37 3.92
CA LEU A 143 11.68 -7.31 3.14
C LEU A 143 11.90 -5.90 3.74
N SER A 144 12.92 -5.72 4.59
CA SER A 144 13.14 -4.47 5.32
C SER A 144 13.55 -3.27 4.47
N ASP A 145 13.97 -3.48 3.23
CA ASP A 145 14.29 -2.46 2.24
C ASP A 145 13.13 -2.16 1.25
N ARG A 146 11.96 -2.75 1.51
CA ARG A 146 10.70 -2.52 0.81
C ARG A 146 9.72 -1.82 1.74
N ARG A 147 8.73 -1.16 1.17
CA ARG A 147 7.54 -0.74 1.93
C ARG A 147 6.62 -1.94 2.09
N VAL A 148 6.27 -2.31 3.30
CA VAL A 148 5.37 -3.43 3.57
C VAL A 148 4.08 -2.92 4.18
N VAL A 149 2.94 -3.22 3.57
CA VAL A 149 1.60 -3.00 4.12
C VAL A 149 1.02 -4.33 4.54
N PHE A 150 0.88 -4.53 5.84
CA PHE A 150 0.33 -5.74 6.42
C PHE A 150 -1.03 -5.45 7.06
N ILE A 151 -2.10 -5.97 6.46
CA ILE A 151 -3.47 -5.78 6.93
C ILE A 151 -4.03 -7.11 7.44
N ASN A 152 -4.23 -7.21 8.74
CA ASN A 152 -4.87 -8.36 9.37
C ASN A 152 -6.28 -8.01 9.83
N THR A 153 -7.28 -8.44 9.08
CA THR A 153 -8.68 -8.13 9.33
C THR A 153 -9.37 -9.10 10.27
N SER A 154 -8.62 -10.05 10.85
CA SER A 154 -9.19 -11.08 11.71
C SER A 154 -9.54 -10.56 13.10
N SER A 155 -10.40 -11.29 13.81
CA SER A 155 -10.58 -11.14 15.26
C SER A 155 -9.23 -11.36 15.98
N ALA A 156 -9.05 -10.75 17.13
CA ALA A 156 -7.80 -10.81 17.92
C ALA A 156 -6.52 -10.31 17.21
N SER A 157 -6.65 -9.62 16.06
CA SER A 157 -5.52 -9.14 15.26
C SER A 157 -4.67 -8.06 15.93
N GLY A 158 -5.20 -7.29 16.90
CA GLY A 158 -4.45 -6.22 17.55
C GLY A 158 -3.14 -6.64 18.23
N GLY A 159 -3.01 -7.93 18.56
CA GLY A 159 -1.76 -8.47 19.09
C GLY A 159 -0.63 -8.61 18.03
N PHE A 160 -0.91 -8.32 16.76
CA PHE A 160 0.09 -8.28 15.69
C PHE A 160 0.85 -6.96 15.64
N ILE A 161 0.30 -5.86 16.18
CA ILE A 161 0.92 -4.52 16.12
C ILE A 161 2.36 -4.56 16.63
N GLY A 162 2.59 -4.86 17.89
CA GLY A 162 3.92 -4.82 18.49
C GLY A 162 4.96 -5.69 17.79
N PRO A 163 4.70 -7.00 17.53
CA PRO A 163 5.65 -7.86 16.85
C PRO A 163 5.99 -7.43 15.42
N LEU A 164 5.05 -6.79 14.70
CA LEU A 164 5.23 -6.41 13.29
C LEU A 164 5.71 -4.97 13.09
N ALA A 165 5.58 -4.11 14.09
CA ALA A 165 5.99 -2.71 14.02
C ALA A 165 7.47 -2.57 13.61
N LYS A 166 7.72 -1.78 12.59
CA LYS A 166 9.06 -1.50 12.07
C LYS A 166 9.01 -0.29 11.13
N GLU A 167 10.06 0.50 11.10
CA GLU A 167 10.22 1.56 10.10
C GLU A 167 10.05 1.02 8.67
N GLY A 168 9.30 1.73 7.82
CA GLY A 168 8.96 1.31 6.47
C GLY A 168 7.83 0.29 6.38
N ARG A 169 7.16 -0.01 7.48
CA ARG A 169 6.04 -0.96 7.53
C ARG A 169 4.77 -0.28 8.03
N VAL A 170 3.67 -0.51 7.33
CA VAL A 170 2.32 -0.16 7.76
C VAL A 170 1.65 -1.43 8.27
N VAL A 171 1.16 -1.42 9.52
CA VAL A 171 0.43 -2.53 10.13
C VAL A 171 -0.97 -2.08 10.48
N ILE A 172 -1.98 -2.70 9.86
CA ILE A 172 -3.39 -2.43 10.10
C ILE A 172 -4.03 -3.68 10.71
N THR A 173 -4.80 -3.49 11.77
CA THR A 173 -5.52 -4.57 12.45
C THR A 173 -6.99 -4.20 12.67
N ALA A 174 -7.90 -5.19 12.62
CA ALA A 174 -9.33 -4.98 12.84
C ALA A 174 -9.68 -4.75 14.32
N THR A 175 -8.80 -5.18 15.22
CA THR A 175 -9.00 -5.13 16.68
C THR A 175 -7.80 -4.50 17.36
N ARG A 176 -8.02 -3.91 18.55
CA ARG A 176 -6.93 -3.29 19.31
C ARG A 176 -6.19 -4.26 20.24
N SER A 177 -6.70 -5.49 20.39
CA SER A 177 -6.04 -6.47 21.27
C SER A 177 -6.35 -7.90 20.84
N GLY A 178 -5.51 -8.85 21.26
CA GLY A 178 -5.74 -10.29 21.09
C GLY A 178 -6.95 -10.85 21.86
N ALA A 179 -7.60 -10.05 22.70
CA ALA A 179 -8.79 -10.45 23.48
C ALA A 179 -10.11 -10.13 22.78
N GLN A 180 -10.12 -9.35 21.69
CA GLN A 180 -11.32 -9.04 20.91
C GLN A 180 -11.61 -10.19 19.92
N GLY A 181 -12.32 -11.21 20.41
CA GLY A 181 -12.58 -12.46 19.68
C GLY A 181 -13.89 -12.51 18.90
N ASN A 182 -14.65 -11.40 18.83
CA ASN A 182 -15.88 -11.36 18.05
C ASN A 182 -15.59 -11.28 16.55
N GLU A 183 -16.58 -11.65 15.73
CA GLU A 183 -16.50 -11.47 14.28
C GLU A 183 -16.15 -10.02 13.95
N ALA A 184 -15.16 -9.83 13.09
CA ALA A 184 -14.75 -8.51 12.63
C ALA A 184 -15.39 -8.21 11.26
N LEU A 185 -16.12 -7.11 11.17
CA LEU A 185 -16.72 -6.59 9.93
C LEU A 185 -15.72 -5.77 9.12
N PHE A 186 -14.66 -5.33 9.77
CA PHE A 186 -13.62 -4.44 9.23
C PHE A 186 -13.07 -4.94 7.89
N GLY A 187 -12.88 -6.26 7.73
CA GLY A 187 -12.35 -6.86 6.50
C GLY A 187 -13.24 -6.59 5.27
N GLY A 188 -14.55 -6.63 5.43
CA GLY A 188 -15.48 -6.30 4.36
C GLY A 188 -15.37 -4.87 3.90
N TYR A 189 -15.24 -3.95 4.85
CA TYR A 189 -15.10 -2.52 4.55
C TYR A 189 -13.69 -2.16 4.03
N ILE A 190 -12.64 -2.87 4.43
CA ILE A 190 -11.32 -2.76 3.78
C ILE A 190 -11.42 -3.16 2.30
N ALA A 191 -12.08 -4.26 2.00
CA ALA A 191 -12.27 -4.69 0.60
C ALA A 191 -13.12 -3.68 -0.20
N GLU A 192 -14.17 -3.13 0.43
CA GLU A 192 -15.03 -2.10 -0.18
C GLU A 192 -14.27 -0.79 -0.42
N ALA A 193 -13.34 -0.41 0.46
CA ALA A 193 -12.56 0.82 0.31
C ALA A 193 -11.74 0.86 -0.98
N PHE A 194 -11.21 -0.29 -1.41
CA PHE A 194 -10.45 -0.40 -2.66
C PHE A 194 -11.34 -0.56 -3.89
N ASP A 195 -12.58 -1.03 -3.73
CA ASP A 195 -13.50 -1.28 -4.82
C ASP A 195 -14.11 0.03 -5.35
N GLY A 196 -13.91 0.29 -6.65
CA GLY A 196 -14.47 1.44 -7.34
C GLY A 196 -14.14 2.81 -6.72
N GLY A 197 -13.06 2.89 -5.92
CA GLY A 197 -12.63 4.14 -5.29
C GLY A 197 -13.52 4.59 -4.13
N ALA A 198 -14.27 3.68 -3.48
CA ALA A 198 -15.13 4.05 -2.34
C ALA A 198 -14.33 4.66 -1.17
N GLY A 199 -13.09 4.25 -0.99
CA GLY A 199 -12.15 4.80 -0.01
C GLY A 199 -11.49 6.11 -0.42
N ASP A 200 -11.40 6.39 -1.71
CA ASP A 200 -10.73 7.58 -2.27
C ASP A 200 -11.40 8.87 -1.77
N ARG A 201 -10.86 9.42 -0.71
CA ARG A 201 -11.39 10.61 -0.03
C ARG A 201 -10.91 11.89 -0.68
N ASN A 202 -9.66 11.90 -1.12
CA ASN A 202 -9.00 13.07 -1.70
C ASN A 202 -9.32 13.23 -3.18
N LYS A 203 -9.95 12.19 -3.81
CA LYS A 203 -10.37 12.10 -5.22
C LYS A 203 -9.20 12.21 -6.20
N ASP A 204 -8.07 11.61 -5.84
CA ASP A 204 -6.93 11.48 -6.73
C ASP A 204 -7.02 10.26 -7.67
N GLY A 205 -8.11 9.48 -7.58
CA GLY A 205 -8.38 8.28 -8.37
C GLY A 205 -7.77 7.00 -7.79
N ARG A 206 -7.20 7.06 -6.58
CA ARG A 206 -6.51 5.93 -5.92
C ARG A 206 -6.88 5.90 -4.45
N THR A 207 -6.72 4.73 -3.83
CA THR A 207 -6.98 4.56 -2.39
C THR A 207 -5.68 4.21 -1.67
N SER A 208 -5.26 5.08 -0.76
CA SER A 208 -4.12 4.82 0.12
C SER A 208 -4.48 3.86 1.27
N ALA A 209 -3.46 3.29 1.92
CA ALA A 209 -3.66 2.45 3.09
C ALA A 209 -4.38 3.19 4.23
N LEU A 210 -4.07 4.49 4.41
CA LEU A 210 -4.74 5.34 5.40
C LEU A 210 -6.21 5.56 5.06
N GLU A 211 -6.52 5.90 3.81
CA GLU A 211 -7.89 6.12 3.36
C GLU A 211 -8.75 4.86 3.47
N ALA A 212 -8.18 3.69 3.13
CA ALA A 212 -8.85 2.41 3.31
C ALA A 212 -9.15 2.14 4.80
N PHE A 213 -8.18 2.41 5.69
CA PHE A 213 -8.35 2.29 7.13
C PHE A 213 -9.46 3.21 7.65
N GLU A 214 -9.40 4.50 7.32
CA GLU A 214 -10.38 5.48 7.76
C GLU A 214 -11.80 5.18 7.23
N PHE A 215 -11.89 4.75 5.96
CA PHE A 215 -13.16 4.34 5.38
C PHE A 215 -13.75 3.17 6.16
N ALA A 216 -12.98 2.09 6.32
CA ALA A 216 -13.44 0.89 7.01
C ALA A 216 -13.84 1.18 8.46
N GLN A 217 -13.08 2.01 9.17
CA GLN A 217 -13.38 2.39 10.55
C GLN A 217 -14.70 3.16 10.65
N ARG A 218 -14.96 4.12 9.75
CA ARG A 218 -16.22 4.88 9.70
C ARG A 218 -17.41 3.98 9.39
N GLU A 219 -17.26 3.02 8.46
CA GLU A 219 -18.33 2.11 8.10
C GLU A 219 -18.67 1.13 9.22
N VAL A 220 -17.64 0.58 9.91
CA VAL A 220 -17.83 -0.22 11.12
C VAL A 220 -18.61 0.56 12.18
N GLU A 221 -18.21 1.79 12.46
CA GLU A 221 -18.92 2.63 13.42
C GLU A 221 -20.38 2.90 12.99
N ARG A 222 -20.60 3.18 11.70
CA ARG A 222 -21.92 3.38 11.13
C ARG A 222 -22.80 2.14 11.31
N TYR A 223 -22.28 0.96 11.00
CA TYR A 223 -22.99 -0.30 11.17
C TYR A 223 -23.46 -0.51 12.61
N TYR A 224 -22.53 -0.43 13.59
CA TYR A 224 -22.89 -0.63 15.00
C TYR A 224 -23.91 0.38 15.52
N ARG A 225 -23.85 1.62 15.05
CA ARG A 225 -24.81 2.67 15.35
C ARG A 225 -26.20 2.37 14.75
N GLN A 226 -26.24 1.85 13.52
CA GLN A 226 -27.51 1.49 12.85
C GLN A 226 -28.20 0.30 13.52
N VAL A 227 -27.45 -0.72 13.94
CA VAL A 227 -28.03 -1.88 14.62
C VAL A 227 -28.25 -1.69 16.12
N GLY A 228 -27.88 -0.52 16.65
CA GLY A 228 -28.05 -0.18 18.06
C GLY A 228 -27.22 -1.04 19.02
N GLN A 229 -26.06 -1.52 18.56
CA GLN A 229 -25.14 -2.34 19.33
C GLN A 229 -23.88 -1.56 19.74
N ILE A 230 -23.25 -2.01 20.82
CA ILE A 230 -21.95 -1.49 21.23
C ILE A 230 -20.87 -2.01 20.27
N ARG A 231 -20.03 -1.11 19.76
CA ARG A 231 -18.90 -1.49 18.92
C ARG A 231 -17.94 -2.40 19.67
N THR A 232 -17.65 -3.57 19.11
CA THR A 232 -16.76 -4.58 19.70
C THR A 232 -15.43 -4.72 18.97
N GLU A 233 -15.27 -4.08 17.83
CA GLU A 233 -14.03 -4.04 17.07
C GLU A 233 -13.49 -2.60 17.00
N HIS A 234 -12.17 -2.47 17.24
CA HIS A 234 -11.47 -1.20 17.26
C HIS A 234 -10.18 -1.37 16.47
N ALA A 235 -10.22 -1.00 15.22
CA ALA A 235 -9.08 -1.10 14.32
C ALA A 235 -7.95 -0.18 14.77
N LEU A 236 -6.72 -0.63 14.56
CA LEU A 236 -5.49 0.13 14.80
C LEU A 236 -4.67 0.21 13.52
N LEU A 237 -3.98 1.34 13.36
CA LEU A 237 -2.93 1.54 12.37
C LEU A 237 -1.64 1.90 13.09
N GLU A 238 -0.53 1.29 12.68
CA GLU A 238 0.83 1.57 13.14
C GLU A 238 1.74 1.69 11.91
N ASP A 239 2.49 2.77 11.78
CA ASP A 239 3.39 2.99 10.66
C ASP A 239 4.66 3.80 10.98
N ASN A 240 4.87 4.13 12.25
CA ASN A 240 6.04 4.88 12.72
C ASN A 240 7.12 3.98 13.37
N GLY A 241 6.83 2.70 13.57
CA GLY A 241 7.76 1.68 14.11
C GLY A 241 7.86 1.65 15.63
N ASP A 242 7.01 2.37 16.38
CA ASP A 242 7.07 2.44 17.83
C ASP A 242 6.37 1.26 18.56
N GLY A 243 5.62 0.44 17.82
CA GLY A 243 4.89 -0.72 18.33
C GLY A 243 3.56 -0.37 19.01
N THR A 244 3.09 0.86 18.84
CA THR A 244 1.84 1.34 19.44
C THR A 244 0.91 1.82 18.34
N GLY A 245 -0.13 1.06 18.03
CA GLY A 245 -1.08 1.46 16.99
C GLY A 245 -2.04 2.55 17.43
N SER A 246 -2.38 3.44 16.51
CA SER A 246 -3.32 4.54 16.70
C SER A 246 -4.73 4.17 16.24
N LEU A 247 -5.73 4.60 17.02
CA LEU A 247 -7.15 4.56 16.64
C LEU A 247 -7.50 5.71 15.67
N GLU A 248 -6.81 6.82 15.79
CA GLU A 248 -7.01 8.05 15.01
C GLU A 248 -5.67 8.49 14.43
N PRO A 249 -5.18 7.80 13.39
CA PRO A 249 -3.96 8.22 12.71
C PRO A 249 -4.19 9.57 12.01
N ALA A 250 -3.18 10.41 11.94
CA ALA A 250 -3.35 11.80 11.50
C ALA A 250 -2.75 12.12 10.11
N GLY A 251 -2.19 11.12 9.41
CA GLY A 251 -1.65 11.31 8.07
C GLY A 251 -0.47 12.28 8.01
N LEU A 252 -0.35 12.99 6.88
CA LEU A 252 0.76 13.92 6.64
C LEU A 252 0.75 15.16 7.54
N ASP A 253 -0.41 15.52 8.10
CA ASP A 253 -0.58 16.73 8.91
C ASP A 253 -0.04 16.61 10.33
N ALA A 254 0.33 15.40 10.75
CA ALA A 254 0.89 15.16 12.07
C ALA A 254 2.42 15.12 12.04
N GLY A 255 3.04 15.78 12.99
CA GLY A 255 4.49 15.65 13.20
C GLY A 255 4.89 14.17 13.39
N GLY A 256 6.09 13.79 13.00
CA GLY A 256 6.59 12.43 12.81
C GLY A 256 6.54 11.42 13.98
N THR A 257 5.76 11.70 15.02
CA THR A 257 5.50 10.81 16.17
C THR A 257 4.11 10.20 16.14
N VAL A 258 3.27 10.53 15.14
CA VAL A 258 1.89 10.05 15.03
C VAL A 258 1.79 9.15 13.80
N ASP A 259 1.05 8.05 13.94
CA ASP A 259 0.78 7.13 12.85
C ASP A 259 -0.05 7.76 11.72
N GLY A 260 0.05 7.17 10.52
CA GLY A 260 -0.73 7.51 9.34
C GLY A 260 0.08 8.18 8.23
N ARG A 261 1.30 8.61 8.50
CA ARG A 261 2.12 9.30 7.50
C ARG A 261 2.53 8.37 6.35
N LEU A 262 3.13 7.23 6.66
CA LEU A 262 3.53 6.26 5.62
C LEU A 262 2.29 5.69 4.94
N ALA A 263 1.25 5.35 5.72
CA ALA A 263 0.00 4.82 5.21
C ALA A 263 -0.73 5.75 4.23
N SER A 264 -0.57 7.08 4.37
CA SER A 264 -1.14 8.06 3.44
C SER A 264 -0.40 8.13 2.09
N LEU A 265 0.85 7.67 2.04
CA LEU A 265 1.70 7.68 0.85
C LEU A 265 1.66 6.37 0.07
N VAL A 266 1.20 5.29 0.68
CA VAL A 266 1.20 3.95 0.06
C VAL A 266 -0.17 3.65 -0.51
N LEU A 267 -0.22 3.55 -1.84
CA LEU A 267 -1.44 3.35 -2.64
C LEU A 267 -1.48 1.92 -3.16
N LEU A 268 -2.67 1.29 -3.16
CA LEU A 268 -2.85 0.01 -3.82
C LEU A 268 -2.86 0.24 -5.35
N GLY A 269 -2.10 -0.56 -6.07
CA GLY A 269 -1.98 -0.42 -7.51
C GLY A 269 -0.54 -0.10 -7.93
N GLU A 270 -0.31 -0.08 -9.23
CA GLU A 270 0.93 0.48 -9.74
C GLU A 270 0.88 1.99 -9.52
N GLU A 271 2.00 2.56 -9.07
CA GLU A 271 2.21 3.96 -9.34
C GLU A 271 2.17 4.08 -10.87
N ALA A 272 1.00 4.41 -11.41
CA ALA A 272 0.98 4.98 -12.73
C ALA A 272 1.79 6.28 -12.62
N LEU A 273 3.11 6.16 -12.77
CA LEU A 273 3.84 7.29 -13.28
C LEU A 273 3.10 7.63 -14.58
N PRO A 274 2.46 8.79 -14.69
CA PRO A 274 1.99 9.23 -15.98
C PRO A 274 3.16 9.00 -16.93
N ALA A 275 2.94 8.24 -18.00
CA ALA A 275 3.90 8.09 -19.06
C ALA A 275 4.31 9.52 -19.45
N ALA A 276 5.55 9.91 -19.15
CA ALA A 276 6.05 11.27 -19.11
C ALA A 276 5.54 12.09 -17.91
N LEU A 277 6.07 11.82 -16.70
CA LEU A 277 6.41 12.94 -15.84
C LEU A 277 7.37 13.80 -16.68
N THR A 278 6.84 14.86 -17.28
CA THR A 278 7.68 15.87 -17.91
C THR A 278 8.68 16.28 -16.85
N GLU A 279 9.90 16.66 -17.22
CA GLU A 279 10.90 17.26 -16.32
C GLU A 279 10.21 18.26 -15.38
N ARG A 280 9.20 18.95 -15.88
CA ARG A 280 8.38 19.92 -15.13
C ARG A 280 7.56 19.29 -14.00
N SER A 281 6.95 18.13 -14.20
CA SER A 281 6.16 17.48 -13.12
C SER A 281 7.07 16.95 -12.01
N ARG A 282 8.30 16.53 -12.37
CA ARG A 282 9.30 16.12 -11.38
C ARG A 282 9.80 17.31 -10.57
N GLU A 283 10.15 18.42 -11.21
CA GLU A 283 10.51 19.67 -10.55
C GLU A 283 9.41 20.17 -9.61
N LEU A 284 8.14 20.08 -10.04
CA LEU A 284 7.01 20.49 -9.21
C LEU A 284 6.82 19.57 -8.00
N ALA A 285 6.99 18.27 -8.14
CA ALA A 285 6.91 17.31 -7.02
C ALA A 285 8.04 17.53 -6.00
N GLU A 286 9.28 17.79 -6.47
CA GLU A 286 10.39 18.15 -5.60
C GLU A 286 10.13 19.46 -4.86
N ARG A 287 9.62 20.48 -5.58
CA ARG A 287 9.28 21.78 -4.98
C ARG A 287 8.17 21.64 -3.93
N ARG A 288 7.15 20.82 -4.20
CA ARG A 288 6.09 20.50 -3.23
C ARG A 288 6.67 19.95 -1.93
N GLY A 289 7.54 18.95 -2.03
CA GLY A 289 8.22 18.36 -0.87
C GLY A 289 9.09 19.35 -0.09
N ASP A 290 9.73 20.31 -0.79
CA ASP A 290 10.51 21.36 -0.14
C ASP A 290 9.63 22.34 0.64
N VAL A 291 8.49 22.73 0.09
CA VAL A 291 7.53 23.62 0.77
C VAL A 291 6.92 22.93 1.98
N GLU A 292 6.52 21.68 1.87
CA GLU A 292 5.99 20.88 3.00
C GLU A 292 7.00 20.79 4.15
N ARG A 293 8.27 20.53 3.83
CA ARG A 293 9.34 20.50 4.84
C ARG A 293 9.50 21.84 5.54
N ARG A 294 9.47 22.96 4.81
CA ARG A 294 9.55 24.31 5.39
C ARG A 294 8.34 24.61 6.29
N ILE A 295 7.15 24.15 5.95
CA ILE A 295 5.97 24.26 6.82
C ILE A 295 6.20 23.48 8.11
N ASP A 296 6.74 22.27 8.04
CA ASP A 296 7.02 21.48 9.23
C ASP A 296 8.11 22.10 10.11
N GLU A 297 9.17 22.63 9.53
CA GLU A 297 10.21 23.39 10.25
C GLU A 297 9.64 24.64 10.94
N LEU A 298 8.77 25.39 10.27
CA LEU A 298 8.10 26.56 10.83
C LEU A 298 7.19 26.16 12.01
N ARG A 299 6.45 25.06 11.88
CA ARG A 299 5.61 24.52 12.98
C ARG A 299 6.41 24.16 14.22
N LEU A 300 7.62 23.61 14.05
CA LEU A 300 8.51 23.31 15.18
C LEU A 300 9.00 24.58 15.90
N GLN A 301 9.05 25.71 15.20
CA GLN A 301 9.51 26.99 15.74
C GLN A 301 8.37 27.83 16.34
N ARG A 302 7.11 27.38 16.31
CA ARG A 302 5.91 28.13 16.70
C ARG A 302 6.03 28.78 18.08
N GLU A 303 6.60 28.07 19.07
CA GLU A 303 6.71 28.58 20.45
C GLU A 303 7.82 29.62 20.63
N SER A 304 8.75 29.71 19.66
CA SER A 304 9.91 30.63 19.68
C SER A 304 9.75 31.88 18.81
N LEU A 305 8.70 31.87 17.94
CA LEU A 305 8.40 32.99 17.04
C LEU A 305 7.30 33.90 17.61
N ASP A 306 7.32 35.15 17.18
CA ASP A 306 6.19 36.06 17.37
C ASP A 306 4.98 35.54 16.59
N GLU A 307 3.76 35.61 17.17
CA GLU A 307 2.55 35.03 16.60
C GLU A 307 2.19 35.61 15.23
N ASP A 308 2.35 36.94 15.07
CA ASP A 308 2.04 37.62 13.80
C ASP A 308 3.03 37.19 12.72
N LEU A 309 4.31 37.08 13.04
CA LEU A 309 5.35 36.62 12.12
C LEU A 309 5.17 35.16 11.73
N TYR A 310 4.82 34.29 12.69
CA TYR A 310 4.52 32.89 12.43
C TYR A 310 3.35 32.74 11.44
N LEU A 311 2.26 33.48 11.65
CA LEU A 311 1.08 33.41 10.79
C LEU A 311 1.36 33.96 9.38
N GLU A 312 2.17 35.00 9.25
CA GLU A 312 2.56 35.57 7.95
C GLU A 312 3.41 34.57 7.15
N GLU A 313 4.44 33.97 7.75
CA GLU A 313 5.28 32.96 7.09
C GLU A 313 4.48 31.67 6.75
N LEU A 314 3.58 31.23 7.64
CA LEU A 314 2.73 30.07 7.38
C LEU A 314 1.79 30.34 6.21
N GLN A 315 1.19 31.53 6.13
CA GLN A 315 0.33 31.90 5.03
C GLN A 315 1.08 31.94 3.69
N GLU A 316 2.29 32.45 3.65
CA GLU A 316 3.10 32.46 2.43
C GLU A 316 3.40 31.04 1.93
N LEU A 317 3.81 30.14 2.84
CA LEU A 317 4.09 28.74 2.51
C LEU A 317 2.84 27.99 2.06
N MET A 318 1.70 28.21 2.68
CA MET A 318 0.43 27.59 2.27
C MET A 318 -0.03 28.07 0.89
N VAL A 319 0.19 29.33 0.55
CA VAL A 319 -0.09 29.87 -0.79
C VAL A 319 0.88 29.24 -1.81
N GLU A 320 2.15 29.12 -1.49
CA GLU A 320 3.15 28.49 -2.36
C GLU A 320 2.75 27.03 -2.62
N LEU A 321 2.38 26.25 -1.59
CA LEU A 321 1.92 24.86 -1.71
C LEU A 321 0.69 24.75 -2.62
N ALA A 322 -0.31 25.59 -2.42
CA ALA A 322 -1.52 25.60 -3.25
C ALA A 322 -1.25 25.93 -4.73
N LEU A 323 -0.25 26.78 -5.01
CA LEU A 323 0.15 27.09 -6.39
C LEU A 323 0.84 25.89 -7.05
N VAL A 324 1.73 25.21 -6.32
CA VAL A 324 2.42 24.02 -6.81
C VAL A 324 1.43 22.88 -7.06
N ASP A 325 0.49 22.63 -6.14
CA ASP A 325 -0.56 21.62 -6.30
C ASP A 325 -1.44 21.90 -7.53
N ARG A 326 -1.79 23.15 -7.77
CA ARG A 326 -2.55 23.54 -8.96
C ARG A 326 -1.77 23.26 -10.25
N GLU A 327 -0.47 23.64 -10.30
CA GLU A 327 0.38 23.39 -11.47
C GLU A 327 0.56 21.88 -11.72
N LEU A 328 0.67 21.05 -10.66
CA LEU A 328 0.71 19.59 -10.76
C LEU A 328 -0.60 19.04 -11.34
N GLY A 329 -1.75 19.53 -10.88
CA GLY A 329 -3.06 19.15 -11.41
C GLY A 329 -3.23 19.51 -12.90
N GLU A 330 -2.75 20.70 -13.32
CA GLU A 330 -2.81 21.13 -14.72
C GLU A 330 -1.87 20.32 -15.64
N THR A 331 -0.73 19.85 -15.12
CA THR A 331 0.19 18.98 -15.89
C THR A 331 -0.36 17.56 -16.03
N GLY A 332 -1.07 17.04 -15.02
CA GLY A 332 -1.77 15.75 -15.08
C GLY A 332 -2.96 15.75 -16.04
N ALA A 333 -3.75 16.81 -16.06
CA ALA A 333 -4.89 16.94 -16.95
C ALA A 333 -4.51 17.03 -18.45
N LYS A 334 -3.39 17.69 -18.78
CA LYS A 334 -2.91 17.80 -20.18
C LYS A 334 -2.37 16.50 -20.74
N SER A 335 -1.80 15.62 -19.92
CA SER A 335 -1.36 14.29 -20.36
C SER A 335 -2.52 13.33 -20.66
N GLY A 336 -3.70 13.57 -20.09
CA GLY A 336 -4.93 12.80 -20.38
C GLY A 336 -5.63 13.20 -21.68
N GLU A 337 -5.52 14.47 -22.10
CA GLU A 337 -6.14 14.96 -23.34
C GLU A 337 -5.38 14.57 -24.61
N ASP A 338 -4.05 14.46 -24.54
CA ASP A 338 -3.22 14.04 -25.71
C ASP A 338 -3.33 12.54 -26.02
N ALA A 339 -3.73 11.71 -25.05
CA ALA A 339 -3.92 10.27 -25.26
C ALA A 339 -5.27 9.93 -25.91
N GLY A 340 -6.22 10.87 -25.99
CA GLY A 340 -7.59 10.67 -26.49
C GLY A 340 -7.85 11.11 -27.95
N SER A 341 -6.90 11.69 -28.68
CA SER A 341 -7.18 12.35 -29.97
C SER A 341 -6.70 11.62 -31.21
N ASP A 342 -6.22 10.37 -31.13
CA ASP A 342 -5.83 9.59 -32.32
C ASP A 342 -6.79 8.41 -32.54
N GLY A 343 -7.82 8.62 -33.33
CA GLY A 343 -8.67 7.51 -33.79
C GLY A 343 -10.10 7.82 -34.16
N SER A 344 -10.42 8.69 -35.11
CA SER A 344 -11.56 8.47 -36.00
C SER A 344 -11.59 9.48 -37.16
N ASN A 345 -10.91 9.18 -38.25
CA ASN A 345 -11.28 9.64 -39.59
C ASN A 345 -11.42 8.41 -40.49
N GLY A 346 -12.59 7.80 -40.43
CA GLY A 346 -13.08 6.82 -41.41
C GLY A 346 -14.12 7.52 -42.30
N GLU A 347 -13.70 7.92 -43.47
CA GLU A 347 -14.52 8.44 -44.56
C GLU A 347 -15.54 7.38 -44.99
N PRO A 348 -16.80 7.71 -45.30
CA PRO A 348 -17.69 6.79 -46.00
C PRO A 348 -17.51 6.97 -47.49
N ASP A 349 -17.16 5.90 -48.18
CA ASP A 349 -17.14 5.79 -49.62
C ASP A 349 -18.48 5.30 -50.17
N PRO A 350 -18.88 5.63 -51.42
CA PRO A 350 -20.24 5.83 -51.93
C PRO A 350 -21.10 4.59 -52.22
#